data_0ea09ece8a35f6274a8ee76cb68e5346
#
_entry.id   0ea09ece8a35f6274a8ee76cb68e5346
#
_cell.length_a   1.000
_cell.length_b   1.000
_cell.length_c   1.000
_cell.angle_alpha   90.00
_cell.angle_beta   90.00
_cell.angle_gamma   90.00
#
_symmetry.space_group_name_H-M   'P 1'
#
loop_
_entity.id
_entity.type
_entity.pdbx_description
1 polymer ?
#
loop_
_entity_poly.entity_id
_entity_poly.type
_entity_poly.pdbx_seq_one_letter_code
_entity_poly.pdbx_strand_id
1 'polypeptide(L)'
;MDKNDINNTESTLPGTLRGAIEAVVLIVDTPITTCDLARAVDSDEETVRNILVQWSDELNSAHSGIDLREMPDGWRLYTRAEYAPYVEKVLLDGSRGTLSRQALETLAVVAYRQPVTRSQVSAVRGVNVEGVMLSLIHI
;
A
#
# COMPACT_ATOMS: atom_id res chain seq x y z
N MET A 1 12.62 19.10 30.98
CA MET A 1 11.64 18.17 30.45
C MET A 1 11.80 18.00 28.96
N ASP A 2 11.88 16.81 28.55
CA ASP A 2 12.10 16.50 27.15
C ASP A 2 10.84 16.75 26.30
N LYS A 3 11.03 17.29 25.11
CA LYS A 3 9.92 17.52 24.20
C LYS A 3 9.24 16.21 23.81
N ASN A 4 9.97 15.12 23.82
CA ASN A 4 9.42 13.81 23.48
C ASN A 4 8.38 13.36 24.50
N ASP A 5 8.55 13.74 25.75
CA ASP A 5 7.58 13.36 26.78
C ASP A 5 6.23 14.04 26.56
N ILE A 6 6.26 15.26 26.05
CA ILE A 6 5.02 15.99 25.76
C ILE A 6 4.25 15.31 24.64
N ASN A 7 4.95 14.90 23.59
CA ASN A 7 4.30 14.23 22.45
C ASN A 7 3.73 12.88 22.85
N ASN A 8 4.41 12.18 23.74
CA ASN A 8 3.95 10.87 24.20
C ASN A 8 2.70 10.96 25.06
N THR A 9 2.51 12.10 25.75
CA THR A 9 1.35 12.26 26.61
C THR A 9 0.09 12.63 25.85
N GLU A 10 0.19 13.01 24.58
CA GLU A 10 -0.96 13.39 23.78
C GLU A 10 -1.74 12.18 23.27
N SER A 11 -1.07 11.06 23.08
CA SER A 11 -1.72 9.85 22.59
C SER A 11 -2.03 8.91 23.75
N THR A 12 -3.30 8.54 23.86
CA THR A 12 -3.73 7.56 24.87
C THR A 12 -3.65 6.14 24.35
N LEU A 13 -3.37 5.96 23.06
CA LEU A 13 -3.29 4.64 22.43
C LEU A 13 -1.87 4.08 22.53
N PRO A 14 -1.73 2.74 22.60
CA PRO A 14 -0.41 2.13 22.70
C PRO A 14 0.38 2.22 21.42
N GLY A 15 1.69 2.04 21.53
CA GLY A 15 2.58 2.01 20.39
C GLY A 15 3.06 3.38 19.97
N THR A 16 3.71 3.41 18.80
CA THR A 16 4.24 4.64 18.24
C THR A 16 3.29 5.18 17.18
N LEU A 17 3.39 6.48 16.92
CA LEU A 17 2.60 7.09 15.86
C LEU A 17 2.95 6.47 14.50
N ARG A 18 4.22 6.24 14.22
CA ARG A 18 4.66 5.61 12.99
C ARG A 18 4.03 4.21 12.84
N GLY A 19 4.07 3.43 13.90
CA GLY A 19 3.49 2.10 13.88
C GLY A 19 1.98 2.12 13.63
N ALA A 20 1.28 3.07 14.23
CA ALA A 20 -0.15 3.23 14.01
C ALA A 20 -0.45 3.57 12.54
N ILE A 21 0.32 4.46 11.95
CA ILE A 21 0.17 4.82 10.53
C ILE A 21 0.40 3.60 9.65
N GLU A 22 1.47 2.86 9.90
CA GLU A 22 1.78 1.65 9.12
C GLU A 22 0.65 0.63 9.18
N ALA A 23 0.11 0.41 10.38
CA ALA A 23 -0.95 -0.56 10.57
C ALA A 23 -2.23 -0.18 9.82
N VAL A 24 -2.60 1.09 9.88
CA VAL A 24 -3.79 1.57 9.19
C VAL A 24 -3.62 1.47 7.67
N VAL A 25 -2.47 1.92 7.16
CA VAL A 25 -2.21 1.87 5.71
C VAL A 25 -2.21 0.43 5.22
N LEU A 26 -1.70 -0.50 6.02
CA LEU A 26 -1.68 -1.91 5.65
C LEU A 26 -3.08 -2.51 5.55
N ILE A 27 -3.97 -2.14 6.46
CA ILE A 27 -5.26 -2.82 6.58
C ILE A 27 -6.34 -2.25 5.67
N VAL A 28 -6.23 -0.99 5.25
CA VAL A 28 -7.24 -0.40 4.39
C VAL A 28 -7.17 -1.03 2.99
N ASP A 29 -8.33 -1.24 2.38
CA ASP A 29 -8.42 -1.84 1.05
C ASP A 29 -8.62 -0.82 -0.07
N THR A 30 -8.60 0.45 0.27
CA THR A 30 -8.67 1.56 -0.67
C THR A 30 -7.66 2.61 -0.25
N PRO A 31 -7.23 3.49 -1.16
CA PRO A 31 -6.34 4.58 -0.77
C PRO A 31 -6.94 5.40 0.37
N ILE A 32 -6.08 5.85 1.29
CA ILE A 32 -6.51 6.67 2.42
C ILE A 32 -5.83 8.03 2.35
N THR A 33 -6.62 9.09 2.50
CA THR A 33 -6.08 10.44 2.48
C THR A 33 -5.29 10.75 3.74
N THR A 34 -4.38 11.71 3.65
CA THR A 34 -3.63 12.15 4.82
C THR A 34 -4.59 12.65 5.92
N CYS A 35 -5.66 13.32 5.51
CA CYS A 35 -6.66 13.82 6.45
C CYS A 35 -7.33 12.69 7.23
N ASP A 36 -7.80 11.67 6.53
CA ASP A 36 -8.46 10.54 7.17
C ASP A 36 -7.50 9.75 8.05
N LEU A 37 -6.26 9.60 7.60
CA LEU A 37 -5.24 8.90 8.35
C LEU A 37 -4.89 9.67 9.64
N ALA A 38 -4.74 10.99 9.54
CA ALA A 38 -4.47 11.82 10.70
C ALA A 38 -5.58 11.71 11.74
N ARG A 39 -6.81 11.66 11.29
CA ARG A 39 -7.96 11.49 12.17
C ARG A 39 -7.92 10.11 12.84
N ALA A 40 -7.57 9.09 12.10
CA ALA A 40 -7.53 7.72 12.63
C ALA A 40 -6.47 7.54 13.70
N VAL A 41 -5.34 8.24 13.58
CA VAL A 41 -4.23 8.10 14.52
C VAL A 41 -4.13 9.26 15.52
N ASP A 42 -5.13 10.13 15.56
CA ASP A 42 -5.21 11.27 16.47
C ASP A 42 -3.99 12.20 16.37
N SER A 43 -3.63 12.56 15.15
CA SER A 43 -2.50 13.46 14.90
C SER A 43 -2.88 14.50 13.85
N ASP A 44 -2.04 15.50 13.67
CA ASP A 44 -2.26 16.49 12.63
C ASP A 44 -1.75 15.99 11.27
N GLU A 45 -2.29 16.57 10.20
CA GLU A 45 -1.97 16.13 8.84
C GLU A 45 -0.50 16.35 8.49
N GLU A 46 0.09 17.44 8.96
CA GLU A 46 1.48 17.74 8.64
C GLU A 46 2.42 16.69 9.21
N THR A 47 2.22 16.32 10.48
CA THR A 47 3.02 15.29 11.12
C THR A 47 2.86 13.96 10.42
N VAL A 48 1.62 13.60 10.08
CA VAL A 48 1.32 12.34 9.39
C VAL A 48 1.97 12.33 8.01
N ARG A 49 1.86 13.42 7.26
CA ARG A 49 2.48 13.52 5.94
C ARG A 49 3.98 13.37 6.01
N ASN A 50 4.62 14.00 6.98
CA ASN A 50 6.07 13.88 7.14
C ASN A 50 6.48 12.43 7.41
N ILE A 51 5.71 11.73 8.22
CA ILE A 51 5.97 10.32 8.50
C ILE A 51 5.79 9.46 7.26
N LEU A 52 4.74 9.70 6.50
CA LEU A 52 4.47 8.95 5.27
C LEU A 52 5.58 9.16 4.24
N VAL A 53 6.02 10.40 4.06
CA VAL A 53 7.10 10.72 3.12
C VAL A 53 8.40 10.06 3.57
N GLN A 54 8.72 10.13 4.85
CA GLN A 54 9.92 9.50 5.39
C GLN A 54 9.87 7.98 5.21
N TRP A 55 8.73 7.38 5.49
CA TRP A 55 8.54 5.94 5.31
C TRP A 55 8.71 5.55 3.84
N SER A 56 8.08 6.29 2.95
CA SER A 56 8.23 6.06 1.50
C SER A 56 9.70 6.13 1.06
N ASP A 57 10.43 7.14 1.54
CA ASP A 57 11.84 7.29 1.22
C ASP A 57 12.68 6.14 1.75
N GLU A 58 12.38 5.67 2.96
CA GLU A 58 13.10 4.53 3.54
C GLU A 58 12.88 3.26 2.73
N LEU A 59 11.64 3.02 2.29
CA LEU A 59 11.33 1.87 1.46
C LEU A 59 12.07 1.93 0.13
N ASN A 60 12.16 3.10 -0.46
CA ASN A 60 12.89 3.29 -1.72
C ASN A 60 14.39 3.04 -1.53
N SER A 61 14.96 3.58 -0.47
CA SER A 61 16.40 3.43 -0.20
C SER A 61 16.77 1.99 0.09
N ALA A 62 15.88 1.24 0.70
CA ALA A 62 16.11 -0.15 1.04
C ALA A 62 15.82 -1.12 -0.10
N HIS A 63 15.34 -0.62 -1.23
CA HIS A 63 14.86 -1.46 -2.34
C HIS A 63 13.86 -2.49 -1.86
N SER A 64 12.96 -2.06 -0.99
CA SER A 64 11.96 -2.93 -0.39
C SER A 64 11.04 -3.54 -1.44
N GLY A 65 10.50 -4.71 -1.16
CA GLY A 65 9.49 -5.32 -2.02
C GLY A 65 8.16 -4.57 -2.02
N ILE A 66 7.97 -3.69 -1.05
CA ILE A 66 6.77 -2.87 -0.98
C ILE A 66 7.13 -1.41 -1.25
N ASP A 67 6.15 -0.67 -1.77
CA ASP A 67 6.29 0.72 -2.13
C ASP A 67 5.09 1.48 -1.58
N LEU A 68 5.34 2.62 -0.97
CA LEU A 68 4.27 3.49 -0.45
C LEU A 68 4.13 4.67 -1.40
N ARG A 69 2.95 4.83 -1.98
CA ARG A 69 2.73 5.87 -2.98
C ARG A 69 1.51 6.70 -2.65
N GLU A 70 1.63 7.98 -2.95
CA GLU A 70 0.50 8.90 -2.87
C GLU A 70 -0.11 9.05 -4.27
N MET A 71 -1.38 8.73 -4.36
CA MET A 71 -2.18 8.92 -5.57
C MET A 71 -3.19 10.03 -5.31
N PRO A 72 -3.89 10.52 -6.35
CA PRO A 72 -4.87 11.59 -6.12
C PRO A 72 -5.93 11.28 -5.07
N ASP A 73 -6.27 10.02 -4.90
CA ASP A 73 -7.29 9.59 -3.94
C ASP A 73 -6.70 9.14 -2.60
N GLY A 74 -5.38 9.20 -2.43
CA GLY A 74 -4.76 8.93 -1.15
C GLY A 74 -3.52 8.05 -1.22
N TRP A 75 -3.08 7.61 -0.06
CA TRP A 75 -1.89 6.78 0.10
C TRP A 75 -2.25 5.30 0.05
N ARG A 76 -1.36 4.52 -0.52
CA ARG A 76 -1.56 3.08 -0.60
C ARG A 76 -0.22 2.36 -0.74
N LEU A 77 -0.18 1.13 -0.24
CA LEU A 77 0.97 0.24 -0.42
C LEU A 77 0.81 -0.56 -1.70
N TYR A 78 1.91 -0.73 -2.40
CA TYR A 78 2.00 -1.51 -3.63
C TYR A 78 3.21 -2.43 -3.57
N THR A 79 3.24 -3.44 -4.41
CA THR A 79 4.46 -4.20 -4.63
C THR A 79 5.36 -3.39 -5.56
N ARG A 80 6.67 -3.50 -5.36
CA ARG A 80 7.62 -2.80 -6.21
C ARG A 80 7.79 -3.54 -7.53
N ALA A 81 7.76 -2.82 -8.63
CA ALA A 81 7.74 -3.39 -9.97
C ALA A 81 8.93 -4.31 -10.26
N GLU A 82 10.09 -4.02 -9.69
CA GLU A 82 11.28 -4.84 -9.93
C GLU A 82 11.14 -6.27 -9.40
N TYR A 83 10.20 -6.51 -8.49
CA TYR A 83 9.95 -7.83 -7.93
C TYR A 83 8.75 -8.53 -8.57
N ALA A 84 8.21 -7.96 -9.64
CA ALA A 84 7.07 -8.55 -10.35
C ALA A 84 7.29 -10.02 -10.75
N PRO A 85 8.49 -10.44 -11.21
CA PRO A 85 8.69 -11.84 -11.58
C PRO A 85 8.42 -12.83 -10.45
N TYR A 86 8.70 -12.44 -9.21
CA TYR A 86 8.45 -13.31 -8.05
C TYR A 86 6.97 -13.39 -7.72
N VAL A 87 6.28 -12.26 -7.77
CA VAL A 87 4.86 -12.20 -7.53
C VAL A 87 4.10 -12.98 -8.60
N GLU A 88 4.56 -12.86 -9.83
CA GLU A 88 4.00 -13.57 -10.98
C GLU A 88 4.04 -15.08 -10.79
N LYS A 89 5.10 -15.61 -10.19
CA LYS A 89 5.17 -17.03 -9.91
C LYS A 89 4.07 -17.51 -8.98
N VAL A 90 3.75 -16.70 -7.99
CA VAL A 90 2.66 -17.03 -7.07
C VAL A 90 1.33 -17.00 -7.80
N LEU A 91 1.13 -16.03 -8.69
CA LEU A 91 -0.10 -15.94 -9.47
C LEU A 91 -0.27 -17.10 -10.43
N LEU A 92 0.84 -17.53 -11.05
CA LEU A 92 0.83 -18.63 -12.01
C LEU A 92 0.71 -20.00 -11.36
N ASP A 93 1.17 -20.11 -10.13
CA ASP A 93 1.24 -21.39 -9.45
C ASP A 93 -0.14 -22.01 -9.22
N GLY A 94 -1.15 -21.19 -9.05
CA GLY A 94 -2.51 -21.68 -8.84
C GLY A 94 -2.72 -22.45 -7.54
N SER A 95 -1.66 -22.83 -6.87
CA SER A 95 -1.73 -23.60 -5.63
C SER A 95 -2.09 -22.74 -4.43
N ARG A 96 -2.05 -21.43 -4.58
CA ARG A 96 -2.32 -20.48 -3.52
C ARG A 96 -3.77 -20.07 -3.42
N GLY A 97 -4.61 -20.59 -4.29
CA GLY A 97 -6.00 -20.24 -4.30
C GLY A 97 -6.23 -18.83 -4.84
N THR A 98 -7.27 -18.19 -4.35
CA THR A 98 -7.64 -16.87 -4.84
C THR A 98 -6.89 -15.75 -4.13
N LEU A 99 -6.40 -14.81 -4.92
CA LEU A 99 -5.88 -13.57 -4.37
C LEU A 99 -7.03 -12.63 -4.06
N SER A 100 -6.84 -11.79 -3.06
CA SER A 100 -7.83 -10.76 -2.75
C SER A 100 -7.88 -9.74 -3.88
N ARG A 101 -9.01 -9.05 -4.02
CA ARG A 101 -9.14 -7.96 -4.97
C ARG A 101 -8.07 -6.90 -4.74
N GLN A 102 -7.81 -6.60 -3.48
CA GLN A 102 -6.81 -5.62 -3.10
C GLN A 102 -5.43 -6.02 -3.61
N ALA A 103 -5.05 -7.29 -3.45
CA ALA A 103 -3.76 -7.78 -3.91
C ALA A 103 -3.63 -7.67 -5.42
N LEU A 104 -4.68 -8.02 -6.15
CA LEU A 104 -4.69 -7.92 -7.60
C LEU A 104 -4.56 -6.47 -8.07
N GLU A 105 -5.29 -5.57 -7.47
CA GLU A 105 -5.24 -4.16 -7.82
C GLU A 105 -3.86 -3.58 -7.54
N THR A 106 -3.29 -3.91 -6.40
CA THR A 106 -1.97 -3.42 -5.99
C THR A 106 -0.89 -3.92 -6.93
N LEU A 107 -0.93 -5.19 -7.28
CA LEU A 107 0.04 -5.77 -8.21
C LEU A 107 -0.05 -5.13 -9.58
N ALA A 108 -1.25 -5.03 -10.12
CA ALA A 108 -1.45 -4.50 -11.46
C ALA A 108 -0.94 -3.07 -11.59
N VAL A 109 -1.24 -2.22 -10.62
CA VAL A 109 -0.80 -0.82 -10.65
C VAL A 109 0.72 -0.71 -10.66
N VAL A 110 1.39 -1.47 -9.79
CA VAL A 110 2.85 -1.40 -9.68
C VAL A 110 3.52 -2.00 -10.91
N ALA A 111 3.04 -3.15 -11.38
CA ALA A 111 3.67 -3.87 -12.48
C ALA A 111 3.71 -3.05 -13.76
N TYR A 112 2.67 -2.29 -14.04
CA TYR A 112 2.61 -1.47 -15.26
C TYR A 112 2.99 -0.02 -15.05
N ARG A 113 3.16 0.38 -13.81
CA ARG A 113 3.38 1.78 -13.46
C ARG A 113 2.28 2.69 -14.01
N GLN A 114 1.12 2.13 -14.21
CA GLN A 114 -0.05 2.83 -14.68
C GLN A 114 -1.23 2.43 -13.82
N PRO A 115 -2.15 3.35 -13.57
CA PRO A 115 -3.36 3.01 -12.84
C PRO A 115 -4.15 1.96 -13.58
N VAL A 116 -4.55 0.93 -12.87
CA VAL A 116 -5.44 -0.10 -13.39
C VAL A 116 -6.76 0.10 -12.68
N THR A 117 -7.84 0.24 -13.44
CA THR A 117 -9.14 0.49 -12.84
C THR A 117 -9.64 -0.76 -12.12
N ARG A 118 -10.46 -0.53 -11.11
CA ARG A 118 -11.08 -1.63 -10.40
C ARG A 118 -11.90 -2.51 -11.32
N SER A 119 -12.57 -1.92 -12.29
CA SER A 119 -13.36 -2.68 -13.25
C SER A 119 -12.51 -3.59 -14.12
N GLN A 120 -11.34 -3.14 -14.52
CA GLN A 120 -10.42 -3.96 -15.29
C GLN A 120 -9.96 -5.18 -14.50
N VAL A 121 -9.59 -4.97 -13.24
CA VAL A 121 -9.17 -6.07 -12.37
C VAL A 121 -10.33 -7.03 -12.13
N SER A 122 -11.52 -6.52 -11.91
CA SER A 122 -12.69 -7.35 -11.70
C SER A 122 -13.05 -8.18 -12.92
N ALA A 123 -12.94 -7.61 -14.11
CA ALA A 123 -13.19 -8.32 -15.36
C ALA A 123 -12.19 -9.46 -15.55
N VAL A 124 -10.94 -9.22 -15.25
CA VAL A 124 -9.90 -10.23 -15.31
C VAL A 124 -10.24 -11.41 -14.41
N ARG A 125 -10.70 -11.13 -13.20
CA ARG A 125 -11.06 -12.19 -12.25
C ARG A 125 -12.23 -13.03 -12.72
N GLY A 126 -13.15 -12.46 -13.49
CA GLY A 126 -14.34 -13.16 -13.95
C GLY A 126 -14.09 -14.12 -15.11
N VAL A 127 -12.95 -14.00 -15.78
CA VAL A 127 -12.65 -14.80 -16.96
C VAL A 127 -11.53 -15.79 -16.69
N ASN A 128 -10.32 -15.30 -16.60
CA ASN A 128 -9.13 -16.12 -16.34
C ASN A 128 -8.13 -15.23 -15.63
N VAL A 129 -8.17 -15.29 -14.31
CA VAL A 129 -7.39 -14.40 -13.47
C VAL A 129 -5.91 -14.48 -13.82
N GLU A 130 -5.38 -15.69 -13.88
CA GLU A 130 -3.95 -15.88 -14.08
C GLU A 130 -3.48 -15.39 -15.44
N GLY A 131 -4.17 -15.81 -16.50
CA GLY A 131 -3.80 -15.42 -17.84
C GLY A 131 -3.93 -13.94 -18.09
N VAL A 132 -5.00 -13.33 -17.61
CA VAL A 132 -5.22 -11.90 -17.80
C VAL A 132 -4.30 -11.07 -16.92
N MET A 133 -4.04 -11.50 -15.70
CA MET A 133 -3.06 -10.81 -14.85
C MET A 133 -1.68 -10.84 -15.47
N LEU A 134 -1.29 -11.94 -16.06
CA LEU A 134 -0.04 -12.02 -16.81
C LEU A 134 -0.01 -11.03 -17.96
N SER A 135 -1.09 -10.97 -18.71
CA SER A 135 -1.21 -10.00 -19.78
C SER A 135 -1.04 -8.59 -19.28
N LEU A 136 -1.64 -8.27 -18.14
CA LEU A 136 -1.48 -6.97 -17.53
C LEU A 136 -0.05 -6.72 -17.03
N ILE A 137 0.61 -7.76 -16.56
CA ILE A 137 1.97 -7.64 -16.07
C ILE A 137 2.97 -7.46 -17.20
N HIS A 138 2.70 -8.01 -18.37
CA HIS A 138 3.63 -8.00 -19.49
C HIS A 138 3.33 -6.94 -20.55
N ILE A 139 2.27 -6.21 -20.43
CA ILE A 139 2.00 -5.08 -21.28
C ILE A 139 2.89 -3.90 -20.94
#